data_d97b8af5e933760d9586ff071b7da297
#
_entry.id   d97b8af5e933760d9586ff071b7da297
#
_cell.length_a   1.000
_cell.length_b   1.000
_cell.length_c   1.000
_cell.angle_alpha   90.00
_cell.angle_beta   90.00
_cell.angle_gamma   90.00
#
_symmetry.space_group_name_H-M   'P 1'
#
loop_
_entity.id
_entity.type
_entity.pdbx_description
1 polymer ?
#
loop_
_entity_poly.entity_id
_entity_poly.type
_entity_poly.pdbx_seq_one_letter_code
_entity_poly.pdbx_strand_id
1 'polypeptide(L)'
;MLNTLMTHLINPLAYIVPVLLAVAFLTLVERKVLGYMQLRKGPNVVGPYGLLQPIADGVKLFIKEPVRPSTSSPFLFLAAPVLALTLAMTLWAPMPMPHPVADLNLGILFILALSSLAVYSILGSGWASNSKYALIGALRAVAQTISYEVSLGLILLSVIIFSGGYTLQTFNITQESIWLLIPAWPLAAMWYISTLAETNRAPFDLTEGESELVSGFNVEYAGGPFALFFLAEYANILLMNTLSAVLFLGASHIPNMPELTTINLMTKAALLSILFLWVRASYPRFRYDQLMHLVWKNFLPLTLAFVLWHTALPIALAGLPPQL
;
A
#
# COMPACT_ATOMS: atom_id res chain seq x y z
N MET A 1 -15.02 32.70 -2.30
CA MET A 1 -15.66 31.66 -3.11
C MET A 1 -14.67 30.94 -4.03
N LEU A 2 -13.91 31.63 -4.88
CA LEU A 2 -12.93 31.00 -5.79
C LEU A 2 -11.83 30.23 -5.01
N ASN A 3 -11.25 30.83 -3.97
CA ASN A 3 -10.22 30.18 -3.14
C ASN A 3 -10.76 28.93 -2.40
N THR A 4 -11.98 28.96 -1.91
CA THR A 4 -12.60 27.81 -1.25
C THR A 4 -12.89 26.67 -2.25
N LEU A 5 -13.27 27.01 -3.47
CA LEU A 5 -13.48 26.05 -4.55
C LEU A 5 -12.16 25.41 -5.00
N MET A 6 -11.08 26.19 -5.09
CA MET A 6 -9.74 25.68 -5.40
C MET A 6 -9.22 24.72 -4.32
N THR A 7 -9.28 25.12 -3.05
CA THR A 7 -8.70 24.34 -1.95
C THR A 7 -9.49 23.09 -1.64
N HIS A 8 -10.82 23.14 -1.66
CA HIS A 8 -11.67 22.02 -1.22
C HIS A 8 -12.14 21.07 -2.33
N LEU A 9 -12.10 21.51 -3.60
CA LEU A 9 -12.52 20.66 -4.71
C LEU A 9 -11.40 20.39 -5.71
N ILE A 10 -10.73 21.41 -6.21
CA ILE A 10 -9.77 21.25 -7.31
C ILE A 10 -8.49 20.56 -6.83
N ASN A 11 -7.93 20.95 -5.68
CA ASN A 11 -6.71 20.31 -5.18
C ASN A 11 -6.89 18.82 -4.88
N PRO A 12 -7.94 18.36 -4.15
CA PRO A 12 -8.17 16.93 -3.95
C PRO A 12 -8.40 16.18 -5.26
N LEU A 13 -9.15 16.75 -6.21
CA LEU A 13 -9.37 16.12 -7.52
C LEU A 13 -8.08 16.02 -8.34
N ALA A 14 -7.28 17.09 -8.37
CA ALA A 14 -5.98 17.10 -9.05
C ALA A 14 -5.00 16.07 -8.45
N TYR A 15 -5.23 15.63 -7.23
CA TYR A 15 -4.45 14.60 -6.56
C TYR A 15 -4.99 13.19 -6.83
N ILE A 16 -6.29 13.00 -6.68
CA ILE A 16 -6.96 11.69 -6.81
C ILE A 16 -6.89 11.16 -8.26
N VAL A 17 -7.10 12.03 -9.26
CA VAL A 17 -7.14 11.61 -10.67
C VAL A 17 -5.81 11.01 -11.14
N PRO A 18 -4.64 11.63 -10.93
CA PRO A 18 -3.36 11.02 -11.27
C PRO A 18 -3.07 9.72 -10.53
N VAL A 19 -3.48 9.60 -9.26
CA VAL A 19 -3.33 8.36 -8.48
C VAL A 19 -4.15 7.24 -9.11
N LEU A 20 -5.42 7.47 -9.45
CA LEU A 20 -6.27 6.47 -10.12
C LEU A 20 -5.73 6.06 -11.49
N LEU A 21 -5.18 7.00 -12.25
CA LEU A 21 -4.50 6.70 -13.51
C LEU A 21 -3.26 5.83 -13.29
N ALA A 22 -2.43 6.16 -12.30
CA ALA A 22 -1.26 5.37 -11.95
C ALA A 22 -1.65 3.95 -11.53
N VAL A 23 -2.72 3.79 -10.75
CA VAL A 23 -3.29 2.50 -10.37
C VAL A 23 -3.70 1.69 -11.60
N ALA A 24 -4.40 2.32 -12.55
CA ALA A 24 -4.80 1.65 -13.79
C ALA A 24 -3.59 1.19 -14.61
N PHE A 25 -2.57 2.03 -14.76
CA PHE A 25 -1.35 1.67 -15.48
C PHE A 25 -0.47 0.66 -14.74
N LEU A 26 -0.53 0.58 -13.42
CA LEU A 26 0.19 -0.44 -12.66
C LEU A 26 -0.26 -1.86 -13.06
N THR A 27 -1.53 -2.06 -13.37
CA THR A 27 -2.03 -3.37 -13.86
C THR A 27 -1.39 -3.76 -15.19
N LEU A 28 -1.16 -2.79 -16.08
CA LEU A 28 -0.46 -3.01 -17.35
C LEU A 28 1.01 -3.36 -17.10
N VAL A 29 1.69 -2.58 -16.24
CA VAL A 29 3.09 -2.81 -15.89
C VAL A 29 3.27 -4.21 -15.30
N GLU A 30 2.38 -4.62 -14.40
CA GLU A 30 2.40 -5.95 -13.81
C GLU A 30 2.35 -7.05 -14.88
N ARG A 31 1.38 -7.01 -15.78
CA ARG A 31 1.24 -8.00 -16.85
C ARG A 31 2.44 -8.00 -17.80
N LYS A 32 3.07 -6.86 -18.05
CA LYS A 32 4.26 -6.76 -18.89
C LYS A 32 5.51 -7.30 -18.20
N VAL A 33 5.76 -6.89 -16.97
CA VAL A 33 6.92 -7.35 -16.18
C VAL A 33 6.86 -8.86 -16.00
N LEU A 34 5.72 -9.41 -15.57
CA LEU A 34 5.53 -10.85 -15.45
C LEU A 34 5.67 -11.56 -16.80
N GLY A 35 5.16 -10.97 -17.88
CA GLY A 35 5.30 -11.51 -19.23
C GLY A 35 6.77 -11.65 -19.64
N TYR A 36 7.56 -10.59 -19.49
CA TYR A 36 8.99 -10.61 -19.83
C TYR A 36 9.79 -11.58 -18.96
N MET A 37 9.50 -11.68 -17.66
CA MET A 37 10.13 -12.68 -16.78
C MET A 37 9.81 -14.13 -17.18
N GLN A 38 8.63 -14.36 -17.77
CA GLN A 38 8.19 -15.66 -18.27
C GLN A 38 8.54 -15.89 -19.74
N LEU A 39 9.44 -15.08 -20.33
CA LEU A 39 9.87 -15.14 -21.74
C LEU A 39 8.69 -15.00 -22.73
N ARG A 40 7.66 -14.27 -22.38
CA ARG A 40 6.52 -13.94 -23.24
C ARG A 40 6.24 -12.44 -23.26
N LYS A 41 5.53 -11.97 -24.27
CA LYS A 41 5.06 -10.58 -24.33
C LYS A 41 3.77 -10.43 -23.55
N GLY A 42 3.67 -9.38 -22.73
CA GLY A 42 2.41 -8.95 -22.11
C GLY A 42 1.45 -8.32 -23.13
N PRO A 43 0.36 -7.66 -22.68
CA PRO A 43 -0.62 -7.01 -23.57
C PRO A 43 0.07 -6.06 -24.54
N ASN A 44 -0.15 -6.24 -25.87
CA ASN A 44 0.52 -5.47 -26.90
C ASN A 44 -0.41 -5.01 -28.03
N VAL A 45 -1.62 -5.60 -28.13
CA VAL A 45 -2.54 -5.40 -29.28
C VAL A 45 -3.52 -4.24 -29.06
N VAL A 46 -3.98 -4.02 -27.82
CA VAL A 46 -4.97 -3.00 -27.52
C VAL A 46 -4.29 -1.62 -27.40
N GLY A 47 -4.34 -0.86 -28.48
CA GLY A 47 -3.61 0.40 -28.62
C GLY A 47 -2.10 0.21 -28.84
N PRO A 48 -1.34 1.31 -29.01
CA PRO A 48 0.11 1.21 -29.18
C PRO A 48 0.74 0.64 -27.91
N TYR A 49 1.45 -0.46 -28.05
CA TYR A 49 2.11 -1.17 -26.93
C TYR A 49 1.17 -1.63 -25.80
N GLY A 50 -0.16 -1.75 -26.05
CA GLY A 50 -1.14 -2.16 -25.05
C GLY A 50 -1.52 -1.08 -24.05
N LEU A 51 -1.26 0.20 -24.31
CA LEU A 51 -1.54 1.32 -23.38
C LEU A 51 -3.05 1.49 -23.10
N LEU A 52 -3.92 1.09 -24.00
CA LEU A 52 -5.37 1.17 -23.81
C LEU A 52 -5.96 -0.03 -23.07
N GLN A 53 -5.16 -1.04 -22.74
CA GLN A 53 -5.62 -2.25 -22.05
C GLN A 53 -6.29 -1.96 -20.69
N PRO A 54 -5.75 -1.09 -19.81
CA PRO A 54 -6.39 -0.79 -18.53
C PRO A 54 -7.79 -0.15 -18.71
N ILE A 55 -7.94 0.70 -19.72
CA ILE A 55 -9.22 1.33 -20.05
C ILE A 55 -10.22 0.29 -20.54
N ALA A 56 -9.80 -0.60 -21.43
CA ALA A 56 -10.64 -1.69 -21.92
C ALA A 56 -11.08 -2.63 -20.78
N ASP A 57 -10.18 -2.98 -19.87
CA ASP A 57 -10.50 -3.80 -18.71
C ASP A 57 -11.47 -3.08 -17.76
N GLY A 58 -11.30 -1.78 -17.54
CA GLY A 58 -12.23 -0.95 -16.76
C GLY A 58 -13.63 -0.91 -17.39
N VAL A 59 -13.74 -0.58 -18.67
CA VAL A 59 -15.00 -0.56 -19.39
C VAL A 59 -15.71 -1.93 -19.34
N LYS A 60 -14.96 -3.01 -19.54
CA LYS A 60 -15.49 -4.37 -19.43
C LYS A 60 -16.12 -4.65 -18.05
N LEU A 61 -15.44 -4.25 -16.96
CA LEU A 61 -15.94 -4.48 -15.60
C LEU A 61 -17.17 -3.62 -15.27
N PHE A 62 -17.24 -2.39 -15.77
CA PHE A 62 -18.40 -1.52 -15.54
C PHE A 62 -19.63 -1.92 -16.37
N ILE A 63 -19.45 -2.48 -17.56
CA ILE A 63 -20.54 -2.98 -18.39
C ILE A 63 -21.05 -4.35 -17.89
N LYS A 64 -20.18 -5.11 -17.19
CA LYS A 64 -20.55 -6.42 -16.67
C LYS A 64 -21.64 -6.30 -15.61
N GLU A 65 -22.70 -7.09 -15.73
CA GLU A 65 -23.80 -7.13 -14.76
C GLU A 65 -23.27 -7.51 -13.35
N PRO A 66 -23.56 -6.71 -12.31
CA PRO A 66 -23.20 -7.06 -10.95
C PRO A 66 -24.09 -8.21 -10.45
N VAL A 67 -23.48 -9.31 -10.08
CA VAL A 67 -24.16 -10.46 -9.49
C VAL A 67 -24.24 -10.28 -7.99
N ARG A 68 -25.41 -10.53 -7.42
CA ARG A 68 -25.64 -10.52 -5.99
C ARG A 68 -26.23 -11.86 -5.56
N PRO A 69 -25.56 -12.59 -4.64
CA PRO A 69 -26.08 -13.84 -4.09
C PRO A 69 -27.41 -13.59 -3.33
N SER A 70 -28.36 -14.50 -3.45
CA SER A 70 -29.66 -14.38 -2.77
C SER A 70 -29.53 -14.41 -1.24
N THR A 71 -28.51 -15.09 -0.74
CA THR A 71 -28.23 -15.24 0.69
C THR A 71 -27.37 -14.11 1.28
N SER A 72 -26.89 -13.18 0.44
CA SER A 72 -26.02 -12.08 0.88
C SER A 72 -26.77 -11.01 1.63
N SER A 73 -26.10 -10.33 2.58
CA SER A 73 -26.62 -9.11 3.22
C SER A 73 -26.46 -7.91 2.28
N PRO A 74 -27.57 -7.28 1.79
CA PRO A 74 -27.49 -6.32 0.68
C PRO A 74 -26.68 -5.07 1.02
N PHE A 75 -26.90 -4.52 2.20
CA PHE A 75 -26.26 -3.27 2.61
C PHE A 75 -24.73 -3.42 2.78
N LEU A 76 -24.29 -4.42 3.54
CA LEU A 76 -22.85 -4.64 3.75
C LEU A 76 -22.15 -5.09 2.47
N PHE A 77 -22.83 -5.84 1.61
CA PHE A 77 -22.27 -6.30 0.34
C PHE A 77 -21.91 -5.14 -0.59
N LEU A 78 -22.70 -4.07 -0.61
CA LEU A 78 -22.42 -2.88 -1.40
C LEU A 78 -21.51 -1.87 -0.66
N ALA A 79 -21.62 -1.79 0.66
CA ALA A 79 -20.84 -0.84 1.46
C ALA A 79 -19.35 -1.22 1.55
N ALA A 80 -19.03 -2.52 1.64
CA ALA A 80 -17.65 -2.96 1.84
C ALA A 80 -16.69 -2.54 0.70
N PRO A 81 -17.00 -2.71 -0.61
CA PRO A 81 -16.13 -2.23 -1.69
C PRO A 81 -15.98 -0.70 -1.70
N VAL A 82 -17.05 0.03 -1.39
CA VAL A 82 -17.02 1.50 -1.32
C VAL A 82 -16.11 1.96 -0.19
N LEU A 83 -16.23 1.34 0.99
CA LEU A 83 -15.35 1.60 2.13
C LEU A 83 -13.88 1.29 1.81
N ALA A 84 -13.60 0.17 1.13
CA ALA A 84 -12.24 -0.17 0.72
C ALA A 84 -11.61 0.94 -0.14
N LEU A 85 -12.30 1.39 -1.18
CA LEU A 85 -11.78 2.43 -2.06
C LEU A 85 -11.67 3.78 -1.38
N THR A 86 -12.67 4.20 -0.58
CA THR A 86 -12.62 5.47 0.14
C THR A 86 -11.47 5.52 1.14
N LEU A 87 -11.23 4.46 1.89
CA LEU A 87 -10.08 4.37 2.80
C LEU A 87 -8.76 4.38 2.04
N ALA A 88 -8.65 3.63 0.94
CA ALA A 88 -7.45 3.63 0.11
C ALA A 88 -7.13 5.04 -0.43
N MET A 89 -8.13 5.81 -0.87
CA MET A 89 -7.91 7.18 -1.37
C MET A 89 -7.59 8.18 -0.25
N THR A 90 -8.21 8.06 0.91
CA THR A 90 -7.93 8.95 2.06
C THR A 90 -6.53 8.76 2.63
N LEU A 91 -5.96 7.57 2.54
CA LEU A 91 -4.58 7.29 2.93
C LEU A 91 -3.54 8.12 2.15
N TRP A 92 -3.87 8.59 0.95
CA TRP A 92 -2.99 9.42 0.15
C TRP A 92 -2.93 10.88 0.61
N ALA A 93 -3.88 11.34 1.43
CA ALA A 93 -4.00 12.76 1.82
C ALA A 93 -2.75 13.36 2.50
N PRO A 94 -2.06 12.67 3.43
CA PRO A 94 -0.86 13.20 4.08
C PRO A 94 0.43 13.07 3.26
N MET A 95 0.39 12.41 2.08
CA MET A 95 1.61 12.14 1.29
C MET A 95 2.19 13.42 0.68
N PRO A 96 3.50 13.71 0.87
CA PRO A 96 4.14 14.91 0.34
C PRO A 96 4.49 14.74 -1.15
N MET A 97 3.63 15.25 -2.06
CA MET A 97 3.81 15.21 -3.51
C MET A 97 3.74 16.59 -4.18
N PRO A 98 4.67 17.47 -4.12
CA PRO A 98 5.61 17.85 -3.07
C PRO A 98 4.94 18.41 -1.83
N HIS A 99 3.68 18.86 -1.96
CA HIS A 99 2.87 19.37 -0.85
C HIS A 99 1.72 18.41 -0.58
N PRO A 100 1.48 18.03 0.70
CA PRO A 100 0.36 17.18 1.06
C PRO A 100 -0.97 17.90 0.86
N VAL A 101 -2.04 17.15 0.57
CA VAL A 101 -3.40 17.70 0.52
C VAL A 101 -3.85 18.11 1.92
N ALA A 102 -3.50 17.31 2.92
CA ALA A 102 -3.71 17.59 4.34
C ALA A 102 -2.37 17.47 5.07
N ASP A 103 -1.84 18.59 5.54
CA ASP A 103 -0.63 18.62 6.36
C ASP A 103 -1.02 18.31 7.81
N LEU A 104 -0.78 17.06 8.19
CA LEU A 104 -1.14 16.54 9.50
C LEU A 104 0.11 16.40 10.37
N ASN A 105 0.11 17.02 11.56
CA ASN A 105 1.20 16.89 12.52
C ASN A 105 1.48 15.43 12.92
N LEU A 106 0.45 14.58 12.89
CA LEU A 106 0.52 13.15 13.20
C LEU A 106 0.26 12.29 11.96
N GLY A 107 0.83 12.66 10.80
CA GLY A 107 0.56 12.04 9.51
C GLY A 107 0.80 10.52 9.49
N ILE A 108 1.86 10.03 10.13
CA ILE A 108 2.17 8.60 10.21
C ILE A 108 1.12 7.85 11.03
N LEU A 109 0.69 8.41 12.17
CA LEU A 109 -0.34 7.78 12.99
C LEU A 109 -1.69 7.75 12.28
N PHE A 110 -1.98 8.79 11.48
CA PHE A 110 -3.18 8.81 10.63
C PHE A 110 -3.16 7.69 9.58
N ILE A 111 -2.01 7.44 8.95
CA ILE A 111 -1.86 6.32 8.00
C ILE A 111 -2.10 4.99 8.70
N LEU A 112 -1.48 4.76 9.87
CA LEU A 112 -1.70 3.53 10.64
C LEU A 112 -3.16 3.36 11.08
N ALA A 113 -3.81 4.42 11.52
CA ALA A 113 -5.22 4.35 11.91
C ALA A 113 -6.16 4.02 10.74
N LEU A 114 -5.89 4.53 9.55
CA LEU A 114 -6.69 4.21 8.37
C LEU A 114 -6.38 2.82 7.79
N SER A 115 -5.12 2.35 7.89
CA SER A 115 -4.79 0.99 7.47
C SER A 115 -5.49 -0.04 8.34
N SER A 116 -5.59 0.19 9.67
CA SER A 116 -6.36 -0.68 10.57
C SER A 116 -7.85 -0.69 10.26
N LEU A 117 -8.42 0.45 9.86
CA LEU A 117 -9.80 0.52 9.42
C LEU A 117 -10.07 -0.24 8.11
N ALA A 118 -9.08 -0.33 7.22
CA ALA A 118 -9.21 -1.07 5.97
C ALA A 118 -9.51 -2.56 6.18
N VAL A 119 -9.06 -3.14 7.30
CA VAL A 119 -9.35 -4.53 7.69
C VAL A 119 -10.85 -4.81 7.76
N TYR A 120 -11.64 -3.85 8.24
CA TYR A 120 -13.10 -4.02 8.35
C TYR A 120 -13.79 -4.12 7.00
N SER A 121 -13.24 -3.54 5.94
CA SER A 121 -13.80 -3.68 4.59
C SER A 121 -13.66 -5.12 4.08
N ILE A 122 -12.54 -5.78 4.35
CA ILE A 122 -12.28 -7.17 3.99
C ILE A 122 -13.16 -8.12 4.83
N LEU A 123 -13.21 -7.90 6.16
CA LEU A 123 -14.05 -8.68 7.04
C LEU A 123 -15.53 -8.57 6.67
N GLY A 124 -15.99 -7.33 6.43
CA GLY A 124 -17.36 -7.03 6.02
C GLY A 124 -17.74 -7.69 4.71
N SER A 125 -16.83 -7.74 3.73
CA SER A 125 -17.07 -8.38 2.44
C SER A 125 -17.22 -9.91 2.56
N GLY A 126 -16.32 -10.56 3.32
CA GLY A 126 -16.39 -12.00 3.57
C GLY A 126 -17.64 -12.41 4.34
N TRP A 127 -18.06 -11.60 5.32
CA TRP A 127 -19.31 -11.87 6.06
C TRP A 127 -20.54 -11.62 5.19
N ALA A 128 -20.57 -10.49 4.47
CA ALA A 128 -21.72 -10.09 3.67
C ALA A 128 -22.04 -11.09 2.54
N SER A 129 -21.04 -11.78 2.00
CA SER A 129 -21.21 -12.77 0.93
C SER A 129 -21.91 -14.05 1.41
N ASN A 130 -21.91 -14.34 2.71
CA ASN A 130 -22.50 -15.52 3.34
C ASN A 130 -22.06 -16.85 2.71
N SER A 131 -20.81 -16.91 2.22
CA SER A 131 -20.20 -18.12 1.69
C SER A 131 -19.08 -18.61 2.60
N LYS A 132 -18.97 -19.94 2.78
CA LYS A 132 -17.98 -20.55 3.70
C LYS A 132 -16.55 -20.22 3.30
N TYR A 133 -16.25 -20.27 2.00
CA TYR A 133 -14.90 -19.99 1.49
C TYR A 133 -14.53 -18.53 1.59
N ALA A 134 -15.47 -17.61 1.31
CA ALA A 134 -15.23 -16.17 1.46
C ALA A 134 -14.99 -15.79 2.92
N LEU A 135 -15.72 -16.37 3.87
CA LEU A 135 -15.52 -16.12 5.29
C LEU A 135 -14.15 -16.62 5.77
N ILE A 136 -13.73 -17.83 5.38
CA ILE A 136 -12.40 -18.34 5.73
C ILE A 136 -11.29 -17.47 5.13
N GLY A 137 -11.44 -17.05 3.85
CA GLY A 137 -10.50 -16.15 3.20
C GLY A 137 -10.38 -14.81 3.91
N ALA A 138 -11.50 -14.20 4.27
CA ALA A 138 -11.52 -12.94 5.01
C ALA A 138 -10.88 -13.07 6.40
N LEU A 139 -11.16 -14.13 7.15
CA LEU A 139 -10.56 -14.35 8.48
C LEU A 139 -9.03 -14.53 8.39
N ARG A 140 -8.54 -15.24 7.39
CA ARG A 140 -7.08 -15.37 7.15
C ARG A 140 -6.45 -14.04 6.81
N ALA A 141 -7.10 -13.26 5.94
CA ALA A 141 -6.66 -11.92 5.57
C ALA A 141 -6.54 -11.00 6.80
N VAL A 142 -7.60 -10.94 7.59
CA VAL A 142 -7.66 -10.12 8.81
C VAL A 142 -6.59 -10.53 9.82
N ALA A 143 -6.39 -11.81 10.06
CA ALA A 143 -5.34 -12.29 10.95
C ALA A 143 -3.93 -11.92 10.45
N GLN A 144 -3.70 -11.96 9.13
CA GLN A 144 -2.45 -11.53 8.52
C GLN A 144 -2.22 -10.04 8.69
N THR A 145 -3.16 -9.21 8.28
CA THR A 145 -3.00 -7.74 8.32
C THR A 145 -2.84 -7.23 9.74
N ILE A 146 -3.65 -7.66 10.70
CA ILE A 146 -3.50 -7.27 12.12
C ILE A 146 -2.12 -7.67 12.67
N SER A 147 -1.63 -8.88 12.36
CA SER A 147 -0.32 -9.34 12.84
C SER A 147 0.84 -8.51 12.28
N TYR A 148 0.79 -8.17 10.99
CA TYR A 148 1.82 -7.34 10.35
C TYR A 148 1.72 -5.87 10.74
N GLU A 149 0.53 -5.34 11.00
CA GLU A 149 0.34 -3.96 11.45
C GLU A 149 1.07 -3.67 12.78
N VAL A 150 1.09 -4.62 13.71
CA VAL A 150 1.88 -4.51 14.95
C VAL A 150 3.37 -4.34 14.65
N SER A 151 3.91 -5.16 13.75
CA SER A 151 5.32 -5.06 13.36
C SER A 151 5.64 -3.79 12.60
N LEU A 152 4.74 -3.35 11.69
CA LEU A 152 4.86 -2.07 10.97
C LEU A 152 4.90 -0.88 11.92
N GLY A 153 4.02 -0.86 12.93
CA GLY A 153 4.00 0.19 13.95
C GLY A 153 5.32 0.31 14.72
N LEU A 154 5.94 -0.82 15.10
CA LEU A 154 7.24 -0.82 15.77
C LEU A 154 8.40 -0.38 14.86
N ILE A 155 8.37 -0.77 13.58
CA ILE A 155 9.36 -0.32 12.61
C ILE A 155 9.24 1.19 12.40
N LEU A 156 8.02 1.70 12.22
CA LEU A 156 7.78 3.13 12.09
C LEU A 156 8.24 3.90 13.33
N LEU A 157 7.95 3.40 14.53
CA LEU A 157 8.40 4.03 15.78
C LEU A 157 9.93 4.18 15.81
N SER A 158 10.66 3.14 15.41
CA SER A 158 12.12 3.19 15.36
C SER A 158 12.66 4.20 14.35
N VAL A 159 11.99 4.37 13.21
CA VAL A 159 12.38 5.34 12.17
C VAL A 159 12.00 6.78 12.58
N ILE A 160 10.87 6.96 13.27
CA ILE A 160 10.43 8.25 13.83
C ILE A 160 11.45 8.79 14.85
N ILE A 161 12.08 7.92 15.65
CA ILE A 161 13.10 8.33 16.60
C ILE A 161 14.28 9.01 15.89
N PHE A 162 14.66 8.58 14.71
CA PHE A 162 15.71 9.23 13.91
C PHE A 162 15.25 10.54 13.27
N SER A 163 14.01 10.63 12.84
CA SER A 163 13.49 11.84 12.19
C SER A 163 13.08 12.94 13.16
N GLY A 164 12.77 12.58 14.42
CA GLY A 164 12.33 13.51 15.46
C GLY A 164 10.92 14.04 15.30
N GLY A 165 10.12 13.55 14.31
CA GLY A 165 8.76 14.03 14.07
C GLY A 165 7.85 12.99 13.43
N TYR A 166 6.53 13.19 13.57
CA TYR A 166 5.49 12.31 13.00
C TYR A 166 4.97 12.81 11.65
N THR A 167 5.42 13.97 11.17
CA THR A 167 5.03 14.49 9.87
C THR A 167 5.87 13.86 8.78
N LEU A 168 5.28 13.60 7.62
CA LEU A 168 6.03 13.02 6.50
C LEU A 168 7.04 14.02 5.90
N GLN A 169 6.85 15.30 6.12
CA GLN A 169 7.79 16.34 5.68
C GLN A 169 9.09 16.32 6.48
N THR A 170 9.06 15.98 7.78
CA THR A 170 10.28 15.87 8.59
C THR A 170 11.25 14.84 8.05
N PHE A 171 10.72 13.73 7.46
CA PHE A 171 11.56 12.72 6.83
C PHE A 171 12.28 13.23 5.58
N ASN A 172 11.67 14.15 4.84
CA ASN A 172 12.32 14.75 3.69
C ASN A 172 13.53 15.60 4.10
N ILE A 173 13.38 16.38 5.17
CA ILE A 173 14.41 17.29 5.68
C ILE A 173 15.55 16.49 6.34
N THR A 174 15.22 15.49 7.15
CA THR A 174 16.25 14.68 7.84
C THR A 174 17.12 13.87 6.88
N GLN A 175 16.58 13.49 5.72
CA GLN A 175 17.26 12.67 4.72
C GLN A 175 17.98 13.49 3.64
N GLU A 176 18.09 14.80 3.79
CA GLU A 176 18.87 15.64 2.85
C GLU A 176 20.35 15.24 2.81
N SER A 177 20.91 14.89 3.97
CA SER A 177 22.33 14.53 4.10
C SER A 177 22.59 13.05 3.85
N ILE A 178 21.81 12.17 4.45
CA ILE A 178 22.00 10.71 4.40
C ILE A 178 20.63 10.02 4.36
N TRP A 179 20.48 9.04 3.48
CA TRP A 179 19.29 8.20 3.44
C TRP A 179 19.20 7.32 4.69
N LEU A 180 18.03 7.28 5.32
CA LEU A 180 17.79 6.42 6.48
C LEU A 180 17.91 4.91 6.16
N LEU A 181 17.92 4.55 4.90
CA LEU A 181 18.22 3.20 4.45
C LEU A 181 19.58 2.71 4.96
N ILE A 182 20.60 3.58 4.98
CA ILE A 182 21.97 3.18 5.32
C ILE A 182 22.10 2.79 6.81
N PRO A 183 21.71 3.64 7.79
CA PRO A 183 21.80 3.27 9.20
C PRO A 183 20.74 2.24 9.62
N ALA A 184 19.61 2.15 8.94
CA ALA A 184 18.49 1.31 9.32
C ALA A 184 18.16 0.21 8.26
N TRP A 185 19.19 -0.31 7.55
CA TRP A 185 18.98 -1.30 6.48
C TRP A 185 18.23 -2.57 6.93
N PRO A 186 18.44 -3.13 8.17
CA PRO A 186 17.68 -4.31 8.58
C PRO A 186 16.20 -3.99 8.79
N LEU A 187 15.90 -2.79 9.32
CA LEU A 187 14.52 -2.32 9.47
C LEU A 187 13.86 -2.07 8.12
N ALA A 188 14.60 -1.51 7.16
CA ALA A 188 14.08 -1.31 5.80
C ALA A 188 13.76 -2.65 5.11
N ALA A 189 14.58 -3.69 5.33
CA ALA A 189 14.29 -5.02 4.81
C ALA A 189 13.03 -5.64 5.45
N MET A 190 12.91 -5.54 6.79
CA MET A 190 11.70 -6.00 7.50
C MET A 190 10.46 -5.18 7.11
N TRP A 191 10.60 -3.86 6.93
CA TRP A 191 9.54 -2.99 6.42
C TRP A 191 9.06 -3.45 5.05
N TYR A 192 9.96 -3.69 4.12
CA TYR A 192 9.61 -4.11 2.77
C TYR A 192 8.85 -5.44 2.75
N ILE A 193 9.28 -6.41 3.56
CA ILE A 193 8.57 -7.70 3.68
C ILE A 193 7.19 -7.50 4.34
N SER A 194 7.10 -6.66 5.36
CA SER A 194 5.82 -6.39 6.03
C SER A 194 4.84 -5.61 5.14
N THR A 195 5.31 -4.70 4.27
CA THR A 195 4.44 -4.03 3.30
C THR A 195 3.90 -4.97 2.23
N LEU A 196 4.68 -5.97 1.78
CA LEU A 196 4.18 -7.03 0.90
C LEU A 196 3.05 -7.84 1.57
N ALA A 197 3.19 -8.13 2.85
CA ALA A 197 2.19 -8.86 3.60
C ALA A 197 0.94 -8.02 3.91
N GLU A 198 1.11 -6.73 4.19
CA GLU A 198 0.01 -5.78 4.40
C GLU A 198 -0.85 -5.62 3.14
N THR A 199 -0.22 -5.58 1.97
CA THR A 199 -0.92 -5.49 0.69
C THR A 199 -1.42 -6.83 0.17
N ASN A 200 -1.31 -7.91 0.96
CA ASN A 200 -1.75 -9.26 0.60
C ASN A 200 -1.24 -9.75 -0.75
N ARG A 201 -0.01 -9.39 -1.13
CA ARG A 201 0.60 -9.79 -2.39
C ARG A 201 1.52 -10.99 -2.24
N ALA A 202 1.61 -11.78 -3.30
CA ALA A 202 2.54 -12.91 -3.30
C ALA A 202 3.98 -12.43 -2.99
N PRO A 203 4.71 -13.14 -2.11
CA PRO A 203 4.49 -14.52 -1.65
C PRO A 203 3.50 -14.69 -0.49
N PHE A 204 2.90 -13.61 0.04
CA PHE A 204 2.02 -13.62 1.21
C PHE A 204 0.52 -13.51 0.86
N ASP A 205 0.14 -13.95 -0.33
CA ASP A 205 -1.21 -13.89 -0.87
C ASP A 205 -2.07 -15.04 -0.31
N LEU A 206 -2.51 -14.89 0.93
CA LEU A 206 -3.40 -15.84 1.59
C LEU A 206 -4.88 -15.49 1.41
N THR A 207 -5.16 -14.24 1.00
CA THR A 207 -6.50 -13.73 0.78
C THR A 207 -7.14 -14.31 -0.46
N GLU A 208 -6.36 -14.42 -1.55
CA GLU A 208 -6.81 -14.87 -2.87
C GLU A 208 -6.39 -16.31 -3.15
N GLY A 209 -5.76 -17.02 -2.22
CA GLY A 209 -5.18 -18.35 -2.39
C GLY A 209 -5.96 -19.27 -3.34
N GLU A 210 -5.83 -19.07 -4.66
CA GLU A 210 -6.60 -19.79 -5.70
C GLU A 210 -6.58 -21.29 -5.52
N SER A 211 -5.45 -21.82 -5.05
CA SER A 211 -5.29 -23.27 -4.81
C SER A 211 -6.06 -23.79 -3.58
N GLU A 212 -6.44 -22.91 -2.63
CA GLU A 212 -7.07 -23.31 -1.37
C GLU A 212 -8.52 -22.79 -1.25
N LEU A 213 -8.79 -21.58 -1.72
CA LEU A 213 -10.02 -20.82 -1.44
C LEU A 213 -10.73 -20.33 -2.70
N VAL A 214 -10.30 -20.73 -3.89
CA VAL A 214 -10.80 -20.29 -5.22
C VAL A 214 -10.44 -18.82 -5.51
N SER A 215 -10.97 -17.86 -4.79
CA SER A 215 -10.69 -16.41 -4.91
C SER A 215 -10.84 -15.69 -3.57
N GLY A 216 -10.87 -16.44 -2.46
CA GLY A 216 -10.92 -15.87 -1.12
C GLY A 216 -12.14 -15.01 -0.86
N PHE A 217 -11.93 -13.79 -0.29
CA PHE A 217 -13.03 -12.91 0.16
C PHE A 217 -13.85 -12.31 -1.00
N ASN A 218 -13.28 -12.20 -2.20
CA ASN A 218 -13.93 -11.58 -3.37
C ASN A 218 -14.60 -12.58 -4.33
N VAL A 219 -14.72 -13.87 -3.95
CA VAL A 219 -15.33 -14.92 -4.79
C VAL A 219 -16.72 -14.54 -5.32
N GLU A 220 -17.56 -13.95 -4.48
CA GLU A 220 -18.94 -13.63 -4.82
C GLU A 220 -19.08 -12.24 -5.47
N TYR A 221 -18.00 -11.47 -5.55
CA TYR A 221 -18.04 -10.12 -6.13
C TYR A 221 -17.78 -10.15 -7.63
N ALA A 222 -18.64 -9.48 -8.42
CA ALA A 222 -18.51 -9.37 -9.86
C ALA A 222 -18.75 -7.94 -10.33
N GLY A 223 -18.25 -7.60 -11.53
CA GLY A 223 -18.51 -6.30 -12.16
C GLY A 223 -17.92 -5.11 -11.39
N GLY A 224 -18.74 -4.09 -11.16
CA GLY A 224 -18.33 -2.84 -10.49
C GLY A 224 -17.75 -3.02 -9.08
N PRO A 225 -18.42 -3.73 -8.16
CA PRO A 225 -17.89 -3.97 -6.81
C PRO A 225 -16.53 -4.67 -6.78
N PHE A 226 -16.28 -5.61 -7.68
CA PHE A 226 -14.98 -6.25 -7.85
C PHE A 226 -13.92 -5.23 -8.33
N ALA A 227 -14.28 -4.35 -9.27
CA ALA A 227 -13.37 -3.29 -9.71
C ALA A 227 -12.97 -2.34 -8.59
N LEU A 228 -13.89 -2.00 -7.68
CA LEU A 228 -13.59 -1.14 -6.53
C LEU A 228 -12.56 -1.77 -5.57
N PHE A 229 -12.68 -3.06 -5.25
CA PHE A 229 -11.67 -3.77 -4.45
C PHE A 229 -10.31 -3.78 -5.15
N PHE A 230 -10.29 -4.10 -6.44
CA PHE A 230 -9.06 -4.13 -7.23
C PHE A 230 -8.37 -2.77 -7.25
N LEU A 231 -9.12 -1.69 -7.48
CA LEU A 231 -8.57 -0.33 -7.44
C LEU A 231 -8.01 0.02 -6.05
N ALA A 232 -8.70 -0.38 -4.99
CA ALA A 232 -8.24 -0.15 -3.61
C ALA A 232 -6.93 -0.89 -3.30
N GLU A 233 -6.82 -2.17 -3.68
CA GLU A 233 -5.60 -2.95 -3.49
C GLU A 233 -4.40 -2.38 -4.23
N TYR A 234 -4.56 -2.04 -5.51
CA TYR A 234 -3.48 -1.44 -6.28
C TYR A 234 -3.12 -0.03 -5.81
N ALA A 235 -4.09 0.75 -5.30
CA ALA A 235 -3.84 2.03 -4.66
C ALA A 235 -2.99 1.86 -3.39
N ASN A 236 -3.27 0.84 -2.57
CA ASN A 236 -2.50 0.53 -1.38
C ASN A 236 -1.07 0.06 -1.72
N ILE A 237 -0.87 -0.72 -2.80
CA ILE A 237 0.46 -1.11 -3.26
C ILE A 237 1.29 0.12 -3.63
N LEU A 238 0.73 1.03 -4.43
CA LEU A 238 1.42 2.27 -4.78
C LEU A 238 1.71 3.13 -3.55
N LEU A 239 0.75 3.24 -2.64
CA LEU A 239 0.91 3.99 -1.40
C LEU A 239 2.06 3.43 -0.55
N MET A 240 2.12 2.13 -0.32
CA MET A 240 3.18 1.50 0.47
C MET A 240 4.55 1.67 -0.19
N ASN A 241 4.63 1.64 -1.51
CA ASN A 241 5.88 1.91 -2.24
C ASN A 241 6.29 3.38 -2.16
N THR A 242 5.35 4.32 -2.28
CA THR A 242 5.65 5.76 -2.11
C THR A 242 6.03 6.07 -0.67
N LEU A 243 5.36 5.48 0.31
CA LEU A 243 5.69 5.62 1.72
C LEU A 243 7.10 5.05 2.02
N SER A 244 7.45 3.91 1.45
CA SER A 244 8.79 3.33 1.56
C SER A 244 9.88 4.25 0.99
N ALA A 245 9.59 4.93 -0.13
CA ALA A 245 10.50 5.92 -0.71
C ALA A 245 10.67 7.13 0.21
N VAL A 246 9.60 7.61 0.83
CA VAL A 246 9.65 8.73 1.78
C VAL A 246 10.42 8.36 3.06
N LEU A 247 10.18 7.17 3.62
CA LEU A 247 10.74 6.76 4.91
C LEU A 247 12.24 6.41 4.84
N PHE A 248 12.69 5.78 3.75
CA PHE A 248 14.04 5.19 3.70
C PHE A 248 14.94 5.70 2.60
N LEU A 249 14.38 6.11 1.46
CA LEU A 249 15.17 6.50 0.28
C LEU A 249 15.32 8.03 0.13
N GLY A 250 14.88 8.78 1.11
CA GLY A 250 14.84 10.24 1.01
C GLY A 250 13.91 10.66 -0.13
N ALA A 251 12.72 11.12 0.21
CA ALA A 251 11.91 11.73 -0.80
C ALA A 251 12.61 13.01 -1.24
N SER A 252 13.15 12.99 -2.30
CA SER A 252 13.38 14.00 -3.35
C SER A 252 13.49 15.50 -2.98
N HIS A 253 13.69 15.93 -1.74
CA HIS A 253 13.88 17.36 -1.53
C HIS A 253 15.21 17.81 -2.17
N ILE A 254 15.11 18.36 -3.39
CA ILE A 254 16.24 19.01 -4.06
C ILE A 254 16.01 20.50 -3.86
N PRO A 255 16.73 21.16 -2.93
CA PRO A 255 16.48 22.55 -2.58
C PRO A 255 16.61 23.51 -3.78
N ASN A 256 17.43 23.15 -4.76
CA ASN A 256 17.68 23.97 -5.94
C ASN A 256 16.64 23.79 -7.06
N MET A 257 15.85 22.70 -7.08
CA MET A 257 14.89 22.40 -8.14
C MET A 257 13.66 21.69 -7.57
N PRO A 258 12.70 22.41 -6.99
CA PRO A 258 11.51 21.83 -6.38
C PRO A 258 10.62 21.06 -7.37
N GLU A 259 10.65 21.42 -8.65
CA GLU A 259 9.90 20.74 -9.71
C GLU A 259 10.38 19.29 -9.95
N LEU A 260 11.67 19.02 -9.76
CA LEU A 260 12.22 17.68 -9.90
C LEU A 260 11.91 16.76 -8.72
N THR A 261 11.43 17.30 -7.62
CA THR A 261 11.11 16.52 -6.41
C THR A 261 10.03 15.48 -6.69
N THR A 262 8.97 15.84 -7.39
CA THR A 262 7.89 14.92 -7.76
C THR A 262 8.37 13.81 -8.68
N ILE A 263 9.16 14.15 -9.70
CA ILE A 263 9.69 13.19 -10.66
C ILE A 263 10.59 12.17 -9.95
N ASN A 264 11.46 12.63 -9.06
CA ASN A 264 12.36 11.76 -8.30
C ASN A 264 11.57 10.82 -7.36
N LEU A 265 10.55 11.33 -6.64
CA LEU A 265 9.67 10.51 -5.81
C LEU A 265 8.97 9.44 -6.65
N MET A 266 8.38 9.83 -7.79
CA MET A 266 7.66 8.91 -8.65
C MET A 266 8.58 7.85 -9.27
N THR A 267 9.80 8.21 -9.66
CA THR A 267 10.77 7.23 -10.17
C THR A 267 11.18 6.22 -9.11
N LYS A 268 11.41 6.64 -7.86
CA LYS A 268 11.69 5.74 -6.73
C LYS A 268 10.52 4.81 -6.45
N ALA A 269 9.30 5.35 -6.40
CA ALA A 269 8.09 4.56 -6.21
C ALA A 269 7.86 3.54 -7.34
N ALA A 270 8.13 3.93 -8.60
CA ALA A 270 8.05 3.03 -9.74
C ALA A 270 9.08 1.89 -9.66
N LEU A 271 10.31 2.18 -9.27
CA LEU A 271 11.34 1.15 -9.08
C LEU A 271 10.96 0.17 -7.97
N LEU A 272 10.46 0.66 -6.84
CA LEU A 272 9.97 -0.19 -5.75
C LEU A 272 8.75 -1.02 -6.19
N SER A 273 7.84 -0.48 -7.00
CA SER A 273 6.71 -1.25 -7.52
C SER A 273 7.16 -2.36 -8.47
N ILE A 274 8.16 -2.12 -9.30
CA ILE A 274 8.77 -3.17 -10.15
C ILE A 274 9.42 -4.24 -9.27
N LEU A 275 10.07 -3.86 -8.18
CA LEU A 275 10.65 -4.82 -7.23
C LEU A 275 9.56 -5.69 -6.56
N PHE A 276 8.40 -5.12 -6.21
CA PHE A 276 7.23 -5.88 -5.75
C PHE A 276 6.80 -6.96 -6.75
N LEU A 277 6.73 -6.59 -8.02
CA LEU A 277 6.36 -7.50 -9.10
C LEU A 277 7.43 -8.58 -9.33
N TRP A 278 8.70 -8.22 -9.17
CA TRP A 278 9.80 -9.17 -9.28
C TRP A 278 9.75 -10.22 -8.16
N VAL A 279 9.55 -9.80 -6.91
CA VAL A 279 9.38 -10.71 -5.77
C VAL A 279 8.20 -11.66 -6.00
N ARG A 280 7.07 -11.15 -6.51
CA ARG A 280 5.91 -11.98 -6.89
C ARG A 280 6.25 -13.08 -7.90
N ALA A 281 7.11 -12.76 -8.88
CA ALA A 281 7.48 -13.71 -9.92
C ALA A 281 8.51 -14.77 -9.47
N SER A 282 9.34 -14.44 -8.47
CA SER A 282 10.49 -15.25 -8.09
C SER A 282 10.25 -16.19 -6.91
N TYR A 283 9.38 -15.81 -5.97
CA TYR A 283 9.17 -16.56 -4.75
C TYR A 283 7.87 -17.38 -4.77
N PRO A 284 7.89 -18.63 -4.25
CA PRO A 284 6.68 -19.41 -4.05
C PRO A 284 5.85 -18.82 -2.90
N ARG A 285 4.56 -19.17 -2.86
CA ARG A 285 3.64 -18.74 -1.80
C ARG A 285 3.98 -19.38 -0.46
N PHE A 286 3.94 -18.59 0.61
CA PHE A 286 4.10 -19.08 1.98
C PHE A 286 2.80 -19.68 2.51
N ARG A 287 2.95 -20.66 3.41
CA ARG A 287 1.82 -21.21 4.14
C ARG A 287 1.43 -20.29 5.31
N TYR A 288 0.15 -20.27 5.69
CA TYR A 288 -0.35 -19.43 6.78
C TYR A 288 0.47 -19.57 8.08
N ASP A 289 0.76 -20.82 8.51
CA ASP A 289 1.54 -21.09 9.71
C ASP A 289 2.95 -20.49 9.66
N GLN A 290 3.62 -20.62 8.51
CA GLN A 290 4.97 -20.11 8.30
C GLN A 290 4.99 -18.58 8.36
N LEU A 291 3.99 -17.94 7.77
CA LEU A 291 3.84 -16.51 7.75
C LEU A 291 3.62 -15.95 9.16
N MET A 292 2.73 -16.55 9.94
CA MET A 292 2.48 -16.14 11.33
C MET A 292 3.71 -16.35 12.22
N HIS A 293 4.45 -17.46 12.04
CA HIS A 293 5.70 -17.69 12.77
C HIS A 293 6.78 -16.66 12.42
N LEU A 294 6.87 -16.23 11.16
CA LEU A 294 7.84 -15.20 10.72
C LEU A 294 7.60 -13.88 11.45
N VAL A 295 6.34 -13.45 11.59
CA VAL A 295 6.03 -12.21 12.32
C VAL A 295 6.31 -12.36 13.80
N TRP A 296 5.67 -13.33 14.46
CA TRP A 296 5.65 -13.40 15.91
C TRP A 296 6.98 -13.89 16.52
N LYS A 297 7.68 -14.81 15.84
CA LYS A 297 8.93 -15.37 16.35
C LYS A 297 10.19 -14.62 15.89
N ASN A 298 10.15 -13.99 14.69
CA ASN A 298 11.35 -13.38 14.12
C ASN A 298 11.22 -11.85 14.09
N PHE A 299 10.20 -11.29 13.44
CA PHE A 299 10.13 -9.83 13.23
C PHE A 299 9.85 -9.07 14.53
N LEU A 300 8.90 -9.50 15.32
CA LEU A 300 8.50 -8.79 16.53
C LEU A 300 9.65 -8.70 17.57
N PRO A 301 10.39 -9.75 17.90
CA PRO A 301 11.54 -9.63 18.81
C PRO A 301 12.66 -8.75 18.25
N LEU A 302 12.93 -8.86 16.93
CA LEU A 302 13.96 -8.04 16.28
C LEU A 302 13.56 -6.56 16.25
N THR A 303 12.32 -6.24 15.90
CA THR A 303 11.86 -4.85 15.89
C THR A 303 11.87 -4.22 17.27
N LEU A 304 11.51 -4.95 18.33
CA LEU A 304 11.63 -4.47 19.71
C LEU A 304 13.08 -4.19 20.08
N ALA A 305 14.02 -5.08 19.73
CA ALA A 305 15.43 -4.86 19.96
C ALA A 305 15.95 -3.62 19.23
N PHE A 306 15.52 -3.40 17.98
CA PHE A 306 15.91 -2.20 17.22
C PHE A 306 15.31 -0.92 17.79
N VAL A 307 14.06 -0.92 18.28
CA VAL A 307 13.49 0.23 18.97
C VAL A 307 14.36 0.62 20.18
N LEU A 308 14.74 -0.34 21.02
CA LEU A 308 15.62 -0.09 22.16
C LEU A 308 17.00 0.41 21.74
N TRP A 309 17.57 -0.17 20.69
CA TRP A 309 18.85 0.26 20.14
C TRP A 309 18.79 1.71 19.62
N HIS A 310 17.77 2.04 18.83
CA HIS A 310 17.58 3.36 18.24
C HIS A 310 17.19 4.44 19.26
N THR A 311 16.62 4.08 20.40
CA THR A 311 16.45 5.04 21.52
C THR A 311 17.74 5.29 22.27
N ALA A 312 18.58 4.27 22.45
CA ALA A 312 19.84 4.39 23.17
C ALA A 312 20.90 5.16 22.38
N LEU A 313 20.95 5.02 21.05
CA LEU A 313 21.94 5.66 20.19
C LEU A 313 21.96 7.19 20.28
N PRO A 314 20.86 7.94 20.08
CA PRO A 314 20.84 9.39 20.19
C PRO A 314 21.24 9.88 21.58
N ILE A 315 20.84 9.15 22.62
CA ILE A 315 21.20 9.49 24.02
C ILE A 315 22.71 9.32 24.23
N ALA A 316 23.29 8.20 23.79
CA ALA A 316 24.71 7.91 23.96
C ALA A 316 25.62 8.87 23.17
N LEU A 317 25.18 9.31 21.99
CA LEU A 317 25.94 10.22 21.13
C LEU A 317 25.62 11.70 21.39
N ALA A 318 24.79 12.00 22.40
CA ALA A 318 24.24 13.34 22.64
C ALA A 318 23.66 14.02 21.36
N GLY A 319 23.25 13.22 20.40
CA GLY A 319 22.64 13.64 19.16
C GLY A 319 21.14 13.73 19.35
N LEU A 320 20.60 14.93 19.43
CA LEU A 320 19.15 15.15 19.36
C LEU A 320 18.75 15.14 17.87
N PRO A 321 17.67 14.43 17.48
CA PRO A 321 17.13 14.59 16.16
C PRO A 321 16.72 16.05 15.95
N PRO A 322 16.76 16.59 14.73
CA PRO A 322 16.37 17.96 14.46
C PRO A 322 14.93 18.18 14.93
N GLN A 323 14.80 18.99 15.97
CA GLN A 323 13.48 19.45 16.43
C GLN A 323 13.06 20.57 15.49
N LEU A 324 12.05 20.31 14.68
CA LEU A 324 11.40 21.27 13.81
C LEU A 324 10.10 21.77 14.42
#